data_13939e35f6d0c225ae6e41c1833edb2a
#
_entry.id   13939e35f6d0c225ae6e41c1833edb2a
#
_cell.length_a   1.000
_cell.length_b   1.000
_cell.length_c   1.000
_cell.angle_alpha   90.00
_cell.angle_beta   90.00
_cell.angle_gamma   90.00
#
_symmetry.space_group_name_H-M   'P 1'
#
loop_
_entity.id
_entity.type
_entity.pdbx_description
1 polymer ?
#
loop_
_entity_poly.entity_id
_entity_poly.type
_entity_poly.pdbx_seq_one_letter_code
_entity_poly.pdbx_strand_id
1 'polypeptide(L)'
;MISRIPHIPHTFIEFGVESYREANTRLLLKLRNWRGLVIDGSADYIQRIQSQDIYWRHFLTAECAYIDRNNINAIIQSAGFDGEVGLLSIDIDGNDYWVWEAIDVVNPAIVVVEYNAVFGDVQSIAIPYNPEFQRLNAHYSGLYFGASIVALIE
;
A
#
# COMPACT_ATOMS: atom_id res chain seq x y z
N MET A 1 -0.62 15.67 -11.31
CA MET A 1 -0.30 15.99 -9.90
C MET A 1 1.18 15.76 -9.61
N ILE A 2 1.72 14.57 -9.76
CA ILE A 2 3.13 14.19 -9.48
C ILE A 2 4.15 15.12 -10.16
N SER A 3 3.92 15.53 -11.40
CA SER A 3 4.83 16.44 -12.14
C SER A 3 4.94 17.86 -11.55
N ARG A 4 4.15 18.18 -10.54
CA ARG A 4 4.17 19.49 -9.86
C ARG A 4 4.96 19.49 -8.56
N ILE A 5 5.43 18.32 -8.11
CA ILE A 5 6.25 18.19 -6.90
C ILE A 5 7.71 18.24 -7.34
N PRO A 6 8.48 19.28 -7.00
CA PRO A 6 9.88 19.35 -7.34
C PRO A 6 10.68 18.29 -6.57
N HIS A 7 11.61 17.64 -7.25
CA HIS A 7 12.56 16.67 -6.67
C HIS A 7 11.92 15.44 -6.03
N ILE A 8 10.71 15.01 -6.49
CA ILE A 8 10.10 13.78 -6.00
C ILE A 8 10.99 12.57 -6.33
N PRO A 9 11.29 11.68 -5.36
CA PRO A 9 11.99 10.43 -5.62
C PRO A 9 11.22 9.57 -6.64
N HIS A 10 11.95 8.94 -7.57
CA HIS A 10 11.32 8.07 -8.56
C HIS A 10 11.18 6.64 -8.04
N THR A 11 10.61 6.53 -6.85
CA THR A 11 10.37 5.26 -6.15
C THR A 11 8.94 5.18 -5.66
N PHE A 12 8.41 3.98 -5.56
CA PHE A 12 7.10 3.74 -4.96
C PHE A 12 7.06 2.44 -4.17
N ILE A 13 6.11 2.37 -3.24
CA ILE A 13 5.74 1.17 -2.51
C ILE A 13 4.21 1.05 -2.59
N GLU A 14 3.68 -0.14 -2.89
CA GLU A 14 2.25 -0.38 -2.96
C GLU A 14 1.88 -1.72 -2.34
N PHE A 15 0.85 -1.73 -1.50
CA PHE A 15 0.32 -2.91 -0.81
C PHE A 15 -1.06 -3.28 -1.34
N GLY A 16 -1.41 -4.59 -1.31
CA GLY A 16 -2.71 -5.07 -1.77
C GLY A 16 -2.87 -4.97 -3.29
N VAL A 17 -1.84 -5.34 -4.02
CA VAL A 17 -1.77 -5.09 -5.47
C VAL A 17 -2.47 -6.14 -6.33
N GLU A 18 -2.95 -7.21 -5.74
CA GLU A 18 -3.52 -8.35 -6.48
C GLU A 18 -2.63 -8.77 -7.66
N SER A 19 -3.19 -8.83 -8.86
CA SER A 19 -2.45 -9.17 -10.09
C SER A 19 -1.64 -8.00 -10.67
N TYR A 20 -1.59 -6.85 -10.00
CA TYR A 20 -0.92 -5.62 -10.43
C TYR A 20 -1.43 -5.07 -11.77
N ARG A 21 -2.65 -5.39 -12.17
CA ARG A 21 -3.25 -4.89 -13.43
C ARG A 21 -3.91 -3.53 -13.26
N GLU A 22 -4.60 -3.32 -12.15
CA GLU A 22 -5.33 -2.09 -11.80
C GLU A 22 -4.67 -1.31 -10.67
N ALA A 23 -3.37 -1.54 -10.44
CA ALA A 23 -2.61 -0.93 -9.37
C ALA A 23 -2.34 0.57 -9.61
N ASN A 24 -2.35 1.36 -8.55
CA ASN A 24 -2.15 2.80 -8.56
C ASN A 24 -0.78 3.21 -9.12
N THR A 25 0.25 2.39 -8.91
CA THR A 25 1.64 2.70 -9.30
C THR A 25 2.05 2.14 -10.65
N ARG A 26 1.23 1.32 -11.29
CA ARG A 26 1.57 0.64 -12.55
C ARG A 26 2.02 1.60 -13.66
N LEU A 27 1.38 2.76 -13.79
CA LEU A 27 1.75 3.76 -14.80
C LEU A 27 3.09 4.42 -14.49
N LEU A 28 3.44 4.61 -13.21
CA LEU A 28 4.73 5.14 -12.79
C LEU A 28 5.86 4.20 -13.19
N LEU A 29 5.68 2.90 -12.97
CA LEU A 29 6.62 1.87 -13.41
C LEU A 29 6.78 1.87 -14.92
N LYS A 30 5.68 1.73 -15.68
CA LYS A 30 5.72 1.55 -17.15
C LYS A 30 6.15 2.78 -17.93
N LEU A 31 5.65 3.96 -17.54
CA LEU A 31 5.82 5.19 -18.34
C LEU A 31 6.88 6.12 -17.78
N ARG A 32 7.25 5.97 -16.52
CA ARG A 32 8.20 6.86 -15.84
C ARG A 32 9.45 6.15 -15.36
N ASN A 33 9.52 4.82 -15.52
CA ASN A 33 10.64 3.98 -15.08
C ASN A 33 10.97 4.15 -13.58
N TRP A 34 9.96 4.34 -12.75
CA TRP A 34 10.16 4.38 -11.32
C TRP A 34 10.55 3.00 -10.80
N ARG A 35 11.39 2.94 -9.77
CA ARG A 35 11.67 1.71 -9.03
C ARG A 35 10.54 1.44 -8.05
N GLY A 36 10.04 0.20 -8.00
CA GLY A 36 8.89 -0.14 -7.17
C GLY A 36 9.07 -1.37 -6.30
N LEU A 37 8.40 -1.33 -5.15
CA LEU A 37 8.11 -2.48 -4.30
C LEU A 37 6.60 -2.69 -4.30
N VAL A 38 6.15 -3.90 -4.60
CA VAL A 38 4.75 -4.30 -4.45
C VAL A 38 4.67 -5.50 -3.52
N ILE A 39 3.67 -5.48 -2.63
CA ILE A 39 3.49 -6.52 -1.61
C ILE A 39 2.04 -7.00 -1.65
N ASP A 40 1.86 -8.31 -1.63
CA ASP A 40 0.54 -8.93 -1.55
C ASP A 40 0.62 -10.22 -0.71
N GLY A 41 -0.44 -10.52 0.04
CA GLY A 41 -0.52 -11.73 0.86
C GLY A 41 -0.70 -13.02 0.05
N SER A 42 -1.12 -12.93 -1.22
CA SER A 42 -1.38 -14.07 -2.07
C SER A 42 -0.16 -14.48 -2.90
N ALA A 43 0.37 -15.67 -2.65
CA ALA A 43 1.45 -16.23 -3.45
C ALA A 43 1.08 -16.37 -4.94
N ASP A 44 -0.20 -16.66 -5.25
CA ASP A 44 -0.70 -16.75 -6.62
C ASP A 44 -0.63 -15.40 -7.35
N TYR A 45 -0.96 -14.30 -6.68
CA TYR A 45 -0.85 -12.96 -7.26
C TYR A 45 0.61 -12.58 -7.50
N ILE A 46 1.48 -12.79 -6.53
CA ILE A 46 2.91 -12.52 -6.69
C ILE A 46 3.52 -13.34 -7.84
N GLN A 47 3.20 -14.62 -7.94
CA GLN A 47 3.67 -15.47 -9.05
C GLN A 47 3.17 -14.95 -10.40
N ARG A 48 1.92 -14.50 -10.48
CA ARG A 48 1.37 -13.86 -11.70
C ARG A 48 2.10 -12.57 -12.05
N ILE A 49 2.43 -11.72 -11.07
CA ILE A 49 3.21 -10.49 -11.31
C ILE A 49 4.59 -10.84 -11.88
N GLN A 50 5.28 -11.79 -11.24
CA GLN A 50 6.63 -12.23 -11.65
C GLN A 50 6.66 -12.85 -13.05
N SER A 51 5.54 -13.40 -13.52
CA SER A 51 5.40 -13.95 -14.88
C SER A 51 5.10 -12.92 -15.96
N GLN A 52 4.77 -11.66 -15.59
CA GLN A 52 4.45 -10.61 -16.56
C GLN A 52 5.70 -9.94 -17.12
N ASP A 53 5.60 -9.49 -18.37
CA ASP A 53 6.65 -8.69 -19.05
C ASP A 53 7.10 -7.47 -18.23
N ILE A 54 6.19 -6.84 -17.52
CA ILE A 54 6.45 -5.66 -16.71
C ILE A 54 7.49 -5.94 -15.60
N TYR A 55 7.47 -7.13 -15.03
CA TYR A 55 8.43 -7.54 -14.00
C TYR A 55 9.85 -7.65 -14.54
N TRP A 56 10.01 -8.19 -15.74
CA TRP A 56 11.31 -8.39 -16.37
C TRP A 56 11.92 -7.13 -17.00
N ARG A 57 11.06 -6.19 -17.39
CA ARG A 57 11.47 -4.99 -18.12
C ARG A 57 11.70 -3.77 -17.25
N HIS A 58 11.29 -3.81 -16.01
CA HIS A 58 11.33 -2.66 -15.09
C HIS A 58 11.92 -3.04 -13.74
N PHE A 59 12.29 -2.04 -12.95
CA PHE A 59 12.82 -2.22 -11.59
C PHE A 59 11.68 -2.44 -10.60
N LEU A 60 11.08 -3.63 -10.62
CA LEU A 60 9.99 -4.03 -9.74
C LEU A 60 10.45 -5.17 -8.82
N THR A 61 10.31 -4.99 -7.52
CA THR A 61 10.40 -6.04 -6.49
C THR A 61 8.97 -6.44 -6.12
N ALA A 62 8.67 -7.73 -6.07
CA ALA A 62 7.37 -8.24 -5.70
C ALA A 62 7.53 -9.27 -4.57
N GLU A 63 7.00 -8.93 -3.40
CA GLU A 63 7.12 -9.69 -2.16
C GLU A 63 5.78 -10.31 -1.75
N CYS A 64 5.82 -11.59 -1.36
CA CYS A 64 4.67 -12.30 -0.82
C CYS A 64 4.67 -12.23 0.70
N ALA A 65 3.84 -11.38 1.26
CA ALA A 65 3.74 -11.24 2.71
C ALA A 65 2.35 -10.76 3.15
N TYR A 66 1.83 -11.34 4.22
CA TYR A 66 0.75 -10.73 4.99
C TYR A 66 1.33 -9.60 5.82
N ILE A 67 0.87 -8.38 5.56
CA ILE A 67 1.35 -7.16 6.18
C ILE A 67 0.60 -6.92 7.49
N ASP A 68 1.35 -6.59 8.53
CA ASP A 68 0.84 -6.08 9.78
C ASP A 68 1.74 -4.95 10.33
N ARG A 69 1.29 -4.27 11.37
CA ARG A 69 2.03 -3.16 11.98
C ARG A 69 3.38 -3.56 12.60
N ASN A 70 3.63 -4.85 12.83
CA ASN A 70 4.86 -5.32 13.46
C ASN A 70 5.92 -5.72 12.43
N ASN A 71 5.51 -6.10 11.21
CA ASN A 71 6.41 -6.63 10.19
C ASN A 71 6.69 -5.66 9.03
N ILE A 72 5.84 -4.67 8.81
CA ILE A 72 5.90 -3.81 7.61
C ILE A 72 7.25 -3.11 7.43
N ASN A 73 7.82 -2.55 8.49
CA ASN A 73 9.10 -1.85 8.40
C ASN A 73 10.24 -2.79 8.01
N ALA A 74 10.28 -4.00 8.59
CA ALA A 74 11.28 -4.99 8.24
C ALA A 74 11.16 -5.47 6.78
N ILE A 75 9.93 -5.63 6.27
CA ILE A 75 9.69 -6.01 4.87
C ILE A 75 10.17 -4.92 3.92
N ILE A 76 9.82 -3.66 4.18
CA ILE A 76 10.25 -2.51 3.38
C ILE A 76 11.78 -2.42 3.33
N GLN A 77 12.46 -2.52 4.48
CA GLN A 77 13.92 -2.46 4.56
C GLN A 77 14.60 -3.63 3.87
N SER A 78 14.08 -4.86 4.04
CA SER A 78 14.64 -6.04 3.39
C SER A 78 14.58 -5.97 1.86
N ALA A 79 13.57 -5.27 1.31
CA ALA A 79 13.45 -4.99 -0.12
C ALA A 79 14.35 -3.84 -0.60
N GLY A 80 15.15 -3.24 0.29
CA GLY A 80 16.09 -2.16 -0.01
C GLY A 80 15.44 -0.80 -0.22
N PHE A 81 14.35 -0.53 0.51
CA PHE A 81 13.70 0.77 0.59
C PHE A 81 13.86 1.33 2.00
N ASP A 82 14.36 2.56 2.09
CA ASP A 82 14.40 3.35 3.31
C ASP A 82 14.47 4.85 2.97
N GLY A 83 14.18 5.73 3.93
CA GLY A 83 14.24 7.17 3.76
C GLY A 83 13.21 7.72 2.75
N GLU A 84 13.65 8.60 1.84
CA GLU A 84 12.72 9.31 0.93
C GLU A 84 12.13 8.39 -0.14
N VAL A 85 10.80 8.36 -0.26
CA VAL A 85 10.05 7.60 -1.26
C VAL A 85 9.07 8.53 -1.98
N GLY A 86 8.91 8.36 -3.29
CA GLY A 86 8.03 9.21 -4.09
C GLY A 86 6.55 8.99 -3.83
N LEU A 87 6.12 7.74 -3.72
CA LEU A 87 4.72 7.39 -3.48
C LEU A 87 4.60 6.11 -2.65
N LEU A 88 3.74 6.16 -1.64
CA LEU A 88 3.27 5.01 -0.87
C LEU A 88 1.78 4.83 -1.13
N SER A 89 1.36 3.63 -1.51
CA SER A 89 -0.04 3.25 -1.71
C SER A 89 -0.41 2.11 -0.79
N ILE A 90 -1.46 2.28 0.02
CA ILE A 90 -1.93 1.33 1.02
C ILE A 90 -3.39 1.00 0.73
N ASP A 91 -3.66 -0.27 0.41
CA ASP A 91 -5.01 -0.79 0.16
C ASP A 91 -5.01 -2.28 0.51
N ILE A 92 -5.27 -2.58 1.79
CA ILE A 92 -5.21 -3.93 2.36
C ILE A 92 -6.51 -4.37 3.02
N ASP A 93 -7.60 -3.70 2.65
CA ASP A 93 -8.97 -4.07 3.04
C ASP A 93 -9.24 -4.14 4.55
N GLY A 94 -8.56 -3.32 5.37
CA GLY A 94 -8.92 -3.31 6.78
C GLY A 94 -7.97 -2.65 7.74
N ASN A 95 -6.74 -3.11 7.85
CA ASN A 95 -5.75 -2.58 8.80
C ASN A 95 -4.94 -1.39 8.24
N ASP A 96 -5.41 -0.73 7.19
CA ASP A 96 -4.72 0.35 6.47
C ASP A 96 -4.20 1.45 7.40
N TYR A 97 -5.05 1.92 8.31
CA TYR A 97 -4.69 2.91 9.32
C TYR A 97 -3.52 2.43 10.20
N TRP A 98 -3.61 1.21 10.72
CA TRP A 98 -2.64 0.67 11.66
C TRP A 98 -1.30 0.35 11.00
N VAL A 99 -1.31 -0.01 9.73
CA VAL A 99 -0.09 -0.20 8.95
C VAL A 99 0.53 1.15 8.60
N TRP A 100 -0.29 2.14 8.20
CA TRP A 100 0.18 3.50 7.94
C TRP A 100 0.81 4.13 9.19
N GLU A 101 0.14 4.06 10.34
CA GLU A 101 0.65 4.57 11.62
C GLU A 101 2.00 3.93 12.03
N ALA A 102 2.21 2.66 11.68
CA ALA A 102 3.41 1.92 12.07
C ALA A 102 4.62 2.15 11.15
N ILE A 103 4.42 2.70 9.95
CA ILE A 103 5.53 2.93 9.00
C ILE A 103 6.38 4.10 9.47
N ASP A 104 7.66 3.82 9.76
CA ASP A 104 8.65 4.80 10.23
C ASP A 104 9.98 4.76 9.46
N VAL A 105 10.19 3.76 8.61
CA VAL A 105 11.45 3.58 7.86
C VAL A 105 11.48 4.35 6.54
N VAL A 106 10.33 4.84 6.07
CA VAL A 106 10.22 5.63 4.83
C VAL A 106 9.46 6.93 5.05
N ASN A 107 9.83 7.96 4.28
CA ASN A 107 9.20 9.27 4.25
C ASN A 107 8.62 9.53 2.84
N PRO A 108 7.35 9.17 2.59
CA PRO A 108 6.74 9.30 1.27
C PRO A 108 6.35 10.76 0.95
N ALA A 109 6.69 11.22 -0.26
CA ALA A 109 6.23 12.52 -0.74
C ALA A 109 4.73 12.57 -1.07
N ILE A 110 4.15 11.41 -1.39
CA ILE A 110 2.72 11.23 -1.66
C ILE A 110 2.27 9.95 -0.98
N VAL A 111 1.14 10.03 -0.28
CA VAL A 111 0.43 8.86 0.28
C VAL A 111 -0.92 8.71 -0.42
N VAL A 112 -1.23 7.51 -0.84
CA VAL A 112 -2.54 7.07 -1.31
C VAL A 112 -2.98 5.98 -0.35
N VAL A 113 -4.12 6.15 0.29
CA VAL A 113 -4.62 5.19 1.27
C VAL A 113 -6.14 5.05 1.13
N GLU A 114 -6.64 3.80 1.21
CA GLU A 114 -8.07 3.56 1.23
C GLU A 114 -8.69 4.13 2.52
N TYR A 115 -9.79 4.86 2.39
CA TYR A 115 -10.57 5.31 3.54
C TYR A 115 -12.01 4.82 3.44
N ASN A 116 -12.67 4.65 4.58
CA ASN A 116 -14.06 4.23 4.63
C ASN A 116 -14.99 5.44 4.71
N ALA A 117 -15.61 5.78 3.59
CA ALA A 117 -16.54 6.90 3.49
C ALA A 117 -17.80 6.76 4.38
N VAL A 118 -18.13 5.55 4.84
CA VAL A 118 -19.26 5.30 5.76
C VAL A 118 -19.04 5.95 7.12
N PHE A 119 -17.78 6.12 7.55
CA PHE A 119 -17.44 6.80 8.81
C PHE A 119 -17.56 8.34 8.73
N GLY A 120 -17.79 8.87 7.52
CA GLY A 120 -17.89 10.32 7.32
C GLY A 120 -16.53 11.04 7.39
N ASP A 121 -16.61 12.36 7.48
CA ASP A 121 -15.46 13.27 7.41
C ASP A 121 -15.33 14.21 8.64
N VAL A 122 -16.03 13.89 9.72
CA VAL A 122 -16.10 14.75 10.93
C VAL A 122 -15.37 14.13 12.12
N GLN A 123 -15.41 12.82 12.26
CA GLN A 123 -14.84 12.11 13.41
C GLN A 123 -13.64 11.26 13.01
N SER A 124 -12.64 11.23 13.89
CA SER A 124 -11.50 10.32 13.80
C SER A 124 -11.93 8.93 14.24
N ILE A 125 -12.17 8.04 13.30
CA ILE A 125 -12.66 6.68 13.53
C ILE A 125 -11.77 5.70 12.78
N ALA A 126 -11.26 4.68 13.48
CA ALA A 126 -10.63 3.50 12.89
C ALA A 126 -11.22 2.24 13.51
N ILE A 127 -11.30 1.15 12.74
CA ILE A 127 -11.63 -0.14 13.33
C ILE A 127 -10.53 -0.57 14.30
N PRO A 128 -10.83 -1.34 15.37
CA PRO A 128 -9.79 -1.91 16.22
C PRO A 128 -8.81 -2.77 15.43
N TYR A 129 -7.53 -2.66 15.77
CA TYR A 129 -6.50 -3.51 15.17
C TYR A 129 -6.77 -4.99 15.38
N ASN A 130 -6.74 -5.75 14.30
CA ASN A 130 -6.80 -7.21 14.35
C ASN A 130 -5.90 -7.79 13.26
N PRO A 131 -4.78 -8.47 13.58
CA PRO A 131 -3.86 -9.02 12.58
C PRO A 131 -4.52 -10.09 11.68
N GLU A 132 -5.60 -10.71 12.14
CA GLU A 132 -6.38 -11.69 11.38
C GLU A 132 -7.63 -11.08 10.73
N PHE A 133 -7.68 -9.76 10.59
CA PHE A 133 -8.85 -9.07 10.03
C PHE A 133 -9.11 -9.52 8.60
N GLN A 134 -10.37 -9.87 8.33
CA GLN A 134 -10.86 -10.20 7.00
C GLN A 134 -12.19 -9.47 6.77
N ARG A 135 -12.20 -8.49 5.88
CA ARG A 135 -13.33 -7.60 5.60
C ARG A 135 -14.65 -8.35 5.38
N LEU A 136 -14.63 -9.40 4.56
CA LEU A 136 -15.84 -10.16 4.23
C LEU A 136 -16.37 -11.00 5.40
N ASN A 137 -15.53 -11.32 6.37
CA ASN A 137 -15.90 -12.10 7.57
C ASN A 137 -16.28 -11.20 8.75
N ALA A 138 -15.82 -9.94 8.74
CA ALA A 138 -15.99 -9.03 9.87
C ALA A 138 -17.45 -8.56 10.04
N HIS A 139 -18.16 -8.34 8.93
CA HIS A 139 -19.56 -7.94 8.95
C HIS A 139 -20.26 -8.29 7.63
N TYR A 140 -21.51 -8.72 7.70
CA TYR A 140 -22.29 -9.14 6.53
C TYR A 140 -22.46 -8.07 5.42
N SER A 141 -22.35 -6.78 5.76
CA SER A 141 -22.43 -5.69 4.79
C SER A 141 -21.14 -5.47 4.00
N GLY A 142 -20.00 -6.00 4.47
CA GLY A 142 -18.68 -5.68 3.92
C GLY A 142 -18.23 -4.22 4.11
N LEU A 143 -18.99 -3.43 4.91
CA LEU A 143 -18.72 -2.00 5.13
C LEU A 143 -17.95 -1.70 6.43
N TYR A 144 -17.63 -2.73 7.21
CA TYR A 144 -16.85 -2.59 8.43
C TYR A 144 -15.39 -2.87 8.15
N PHE A 145 -14.62 -1.83 7.82
CA PHE A 145 -13.18 -1.89 7.52
C PHE A 145 -12.52 -0.52 7.63
N GLY A 146 -11.19 -0.50 7.75
CA GLY A 146 -10.35 0.69 7.59
C GLY A 146 -10.63 1.82 8.59
N ALA A 147 -10.51 3.04 8.11
CA ALA A 147 -10.64 4.26 8.89
C ALA A 147 -11.34 5.40 8.15
N SER A 148 -11.78 6.42 8.89
CA SER A 148 -12.24 7.69 8.32
C SER A 148 -11.09 8.48 7.73
N ILE A 149 -11.40 9.40 6.82
CA ILE A 149 -10.38 10.32 6.27
C ILE A 149 -9.73 11.16 7.38
N VAL A 150 -10.48 11.53 8.41
CA VAL A 150 -9.96 12.30 9.55
C VAL A 150 -8.89 11.52 10.30
N ALA A 151 -9.12 10.24 10.60
CA ALA A 151 -8.13 9.41 11.28
C ALA A 151 -6.82 9.25 10.48
N LEU A 152 -6.90 9.24 9.16
CA LEU A 152 -5.74 9.03 8.28
C LEU A 152 -4.85 10.28 8.12
N ILE A 153 -5.36 11.48 8.42
CA ILE A 153 -4.63 12.75 8.27
C ILE A 153 -4.15 13.37 9.59
N GLU A 154 -4.60 12.84 10.74
CA GLU A 154 -4.12 13.22 12.08
C GLU A 154 -2.78 12.57 12.40
#